data_f32d03efee294f87bb65aa04b7429d9c
#
_entry.id   f32d03efee294f87bb65aa04b7429d9c
#
_cell.length_a   1.000
_cell.length_b   1.000
_cell.length_c   1.000
_cell.angle_alpha   90.00
_cell.angle_beta   90.00
_cell.angle_gamma   90.00
#
_symmetry.space_group_name_H-M   'P 1'
#
loop_
_entity.id
_entity.type
_entity.pdbx_description
1 polymer ?
#
loop_
_entity_poly.entity_id
_entity_poly.type
_entity_poly.pdbx_seq_one_letter_code
_entity_poly.pdbx_strand_id
1 'polypeptide(L)'
;QPSSVFCEVITDSKILQIPANIFLEAMKNDFDFNLAVIKSHERRIWRLSHQLKNTTGSTQMEKKLAAKIWKLARDFGTQTDEGILIAFPITITFLADFLGTPRETASRLCKILSNEGLIRIQKNKQILVLDAEGLSDFYKKEKEK
;
A
#
# COMPACT_ATOMS: atom_id res chain seq x y z
N GLN A 1 -7.16 20.70 -17.41
CA GLN A 1 -8.26 20.10 -16.64
C GLN A 1 -7.85 20.07 -15.16
N PRO A 2 -8.78 20.32 -14.23
CA PRO A 2 -8.51 20.15 -12.82
C PRO A 2 -8.14 18.68 -12.54
N SER A 3 -7.28 18.45 -11.53
CA SER A 3 -6.90 17.10 -11.11
C SER A 3 -8.13 16.33 -10.63
N SER A 4 -8.31 15.10 -11.09
CA SER A 4 -9.36 14.19 -10.61
C SER A 4 -9.00 13.52 -9.29
N VAL A 5 -7.81 13.77 -8.78
CA VAL A 5 -7.28 13.21 -7.53
C VAL A 5 -6.67 14.30 -6.67
N PHE A 6 -6.78 14.15 -5.36
CA PHE A 6 -6.05 14.94 -4.38
C PHE A 6 -4.97 14.08 -3.71
N CYS A 7 -3.96 14.73 -3.16
CA CYS A 7 -2.85 14.09 -2.50
C CYS A 7 -2.84 14.53 -1.03
N GLU A 8 -2.85 13.58 -0.12
CA GLU A 8 -2.74 13.82 1.32
C GLU A 8 -1.37 13.38 1.81
N VAL A 9 -0.72 14.27 2.58
CA VAL A 9 0.59 14.00 3.17
C VAL A 9 0.40 13.31 4.53
N ILE A 10 0.94 12.09 4.68
CA ILE A 10 0.81 11.28 5.90
C ILE A 10 1.98 11.53 6.86
N THR A 11 3.16 11.88 6.33
CA THR A 11 4.38 12.19 7.08
C THR A 11 5.08 13.38 6.45
N ASP A 12 6.01 14.01 7.17
CA ASP A 12 6.82 15.11 6.63
C ASP A 12 7.43 14.71 5.28
N SER A 13 7.15 15.51 4.25
CA SER A 13 7.51 15.20 2.87
C SER A 13 8.04 16.44 2.16
N LYS A 14 8.99 16.23 1.25
CA LYS A 14 9.43 17.25 0.30
C LYS A 14 8.70 17.05 -1.01
N ILE A 15 8.02 18.08 -1.49
CA ILE A 15 7.23 18.05 -2.73
C ILE A 15 7.89 18.97 -3.75
N LEU A 16 8.13 18.46 -4.94
CA LEU A 16 8.51 19.24 -6.10
C LEU A 16 7.27 19.54 -6.93
N GLN A 17 6.94 20.80 -7.10
CA GLN A 17 5.85 21.24 -7.95
C GLN A 17 6.43 21.75 -9.29
N ILE A 18 5.98 21.16 -10.39
CA ILE A 18 6.39 21.53 -11.74
C ILE A 18 5.16 22.10 -12.46
N PRO A 19 5.24 23.33 -13.00
CA PRO A 19 4.19 23.91 -13.83
C PRO A 19 3.90 23.04 -15.06
N ALA A 20 2.61 22.87 -15.40
CA ALA A 20 2.19 21.95 -16.47
C ALA A 20 2.80 22.31 -17.84
N ASN A 21 2.93 23.61 -18.14
CA ASN A 21 3.55 24.06 -19.39
C ASN A 21 5.03 23.66 -19.50
N ILE A 22 5.80 23.77 -18.42
CA ILE A 22 7.22 23.35 -18.39
C ILE A 22 7.32 21.84 -18.57
N PHE A 23 6.46 21.08 -17.89
CA PHE A 23 6.43 19.63 -18.02
C PHE A 23 6.10 19.18 -19.45
N LEU A 24 5.08 19.81 -20.07
CA LEU A 24 4.67 19.49 -21.44
C LEU A 24 5.74 19.91 -22.47
N GLU A 25 6.45 21.01 -22.23
CA GLU A 25 7.55 21.43 -23.07
C GLU A 25 8.73 20.44 -23.01
N ALA A 26 9.09 19.97 -21.81
CA ALA A 26 10.07 18.91 -21.66
C ALA A 26 9.66 17.63 -22.40
N MET A 27 8.40 17.22 -22.29
CA MET A 27 7.90 16.06 -23.04
C MET A 27 7.96 16.21 -24.57
N LYS A 28 7.80 17.44 -25.09
CA LYS A 28 7.91 17.68 -26.54
C LYS A 28 9.34 17.59 -27.05
N ASN A 29 10.29 18.08 -26.26
CA ASN A 29 11.65 18.32 -26.70
C ASN A 29 12.63 17.20 -26.33
N ASP A 30 12.24 16.32 -25.41
CA ASP A 30 13.09 15.24 -24.90
C ASP A 30 12.36 13.90 -25.02
N PHE A 31 12.82 13.10 -25.99
CA PHE A 31 12.24 11.77 -26.25
C PHE A 31 12.45 10.81 -25.06
N ASP A 32 13.63 10.83 -24.43
CA ASP A 32 13.94 9.94 -23.31
C ASP A 32 13.10 10.28 -22.08
N PHE A 33 12.89 11.58 -21.83
CA PHE A 33 11.97 12.03 -20.80
C PHE A 33 10.52 11.58 -21.08
N ASN A 34 10.04 11.74 -22.32
CA ASN A 34 8.73 11.29 -22.73
C ASN A 34 8.56 9.78 -22.54
N LEU A 35 9.56 8.98 -22.97
CA LEU A 35 9.57 7.55 -22.79
C LEU A 35 9.54 7.13 -21.31
N ALA A 36 10.27 7.86 -20.44
CA ALA A 36 10.25 7.63 -19.00
C ALA A 36 8.87 7.88 -18.39
N VAL A 37 8.17 8.93 -18.82
CA VAL A 37 6.79 9.24 -18.42
C VAL A 37 5.83 8.11 -18.84
N ILE A 38 5.91 7.67 -20.09
CA ILE A 38 5.09 6.56 -20.62
C ILE A 38 5.33 5.28 -19.81
N LYS A 39 6.58 4.88 -19.59
CA LYS A 39 6.93 3.71 -18.77
C LYS A 39 6.44 3.84 -17.31
N SER A 40 6.40 5.05 -16.77
CA SER A 40 5.84 5.31 -15.43
C SER A 40 4.33 5.06 -15.39
N HIS A 41 3.60 5.54 -16.42
CA HIS A 41 2.16 5.28 -16.55
C HIS A 41 1.85 3.79 -16.79
N GLU A 42 2.62 3.12 -17.64
CA GLU A 42 2.50 1.68 -17.87
C GLU A 42 2.62 0.89 -16.57
N ARG A 43 3.66 1.17 -15.77
CA ARG A 43 3.83 0.55 -14.44
C ARG A 43 2.66 0.84 -13.50
N ARG A 44 2.09 2.05 -13.55
CA ARG A 44 0.93 2.42 -12.74
C ARG A 44 -0.32 1.66 -13.18
N ILE A 45 -0.60 1.58 -14.47
CA ILE A 45 -1.72 0.82 -15.05
C ILE A 45 -1.59 -0.67 -14.69
N TRP A 46 -0.41 -1.25 -14.84
CA TRP A 46 -0.14 -2.63 -14.46
C TRP A 46 -0.45 -2.89 -12.98
N ARG A 47 0.01 -1.99 -12.07
CA ARG A 47 -0.28 -2.10 -10.63
C ARG A 47 -1.78 -2.02 -10.33
N LEU A 48 -2.49 -1.09 -10.97
CA LEU A 48 -3.94 -0.94 -10.80
C LEU A 48 -4.70 -2.15 -11.32
N SER A 49 -4.31 -2.68 -12.47
CA SER A 49 -4.91 -3.89 -13.06
C SER A 49 -4.72 -5.11 -12.14
N HIS A 50 -3.53 -5.28 -11.57
CA HIS A 50 -3.27 -6.34 -10.57
C HIS A 50 -4.07 -6.14 -9.28
N GLN A 51 -4.22 -4.89 -8.81
CA GLN A 51 -5.06 -4.61 -7.65
C GLN A 51 -6.53 -4.95 -7.93
N LEU A 52 -7.04 -4.59 -9.10
CA LEU A 52 -8.42 -4.88 -9.51
C LEU A 52 -8.65 -6.39 -9.61
N LYS A 53 -7.76 -7.13 -10.27
CA LYS A 53 -7.83 -8.59 -10.38
C LYS A 53 -7.88 -9.26 -9.00
N ASN A 54 -7.08 -8.79 -8.05
CA ASN A 54 -7.07 -9.30 -6.68
C ASN A 54 -8.29 -8.84 -5.85
N THR A 55 -9.07 -7.86 -6.35
CA THR A 55 -10.25 -7.32 -5.66
C THR A 55 -11.54 -7.98 -6.13
N THR A 56 -11.59 -8.47 -7.37
CA THR A 56 -12.78 -9.06 -8.00
C THR A 56 -12.96 -10.55 -7.69
N GLY A 57 -11.95 -11.23 -7.13
CA GLY A 57 -12.08 -12.60 -6.62
C GLY A 57 -12.71 -12.66 -5.22
N SER A 58 -13.20 -13.83 -4.82
CA SER A 58 -13.70 -14.14 -3.45
C SER A 58 -12.59 -14.12 -2.38
N THR A 59 -11.58 -13.29 -2.58
CA THR A 59 -10.46 -13.14 -1.66
C THR A 59 -10.96 -12.61 -0.34
N GLN A 60 -10.78 -13.38 0.71
CA GLN A 60 -11.16 -12.99 2.07
C GLN A 60 -10.53 -11.64 2.43
N MET A 61 -11.27 -10.81 3.13
CA MET A 61 -10.78 -9.46 3.52
C MET A 61 -9.51 -9.52 4.37
N GLU A 62 -9.31 -10.62 5.11
CA GLU A 62 -8.06 -10.86 5.86
C GLU A 62 -6.84 -10.92 4.93
N LYS A 63 -6.94 -11.61 3.80
CA LYS A 63 -5.88 -11.71 2.80
C LYS A 63 -5.60 -10.37 2.13
N LYS A 64 -6.64 -9.58 1.88
CA LYS A 64 -6.47 -8.22 1.35
C LYS A 64 -5.72 -7.33 2.33
N LEU A 65 -6.06 -7.40 3.62
CA LEU A 65 -5.34 -6.65 4.66
C LEU A 65 -3.88 -7.12 4.76
N ALA A 66 -3.64 -8.43 4.80
CA ALA A 66 -2.30 -9.00 4.88
C ALA A 66 -1.42 -8.55 3.69
N ALA A 67 -1.93 -8.61 2.46
CA ALA A 67 -1.23 -8.15 1.27
C ALA A 67 -0.92 -6.64 1.32
N LYS A 68 -1.84 -5.84 1.84
CA LYS A 68 -1.65 -4.39 2.00
C LYS A 68 -0.58 -4.07 3.05
N ILE A 69 -0.61 -4.72 4.21
CA ILE A 69 0.39 -4.55 5.27
C ILE A 69 1.75 -5.05 4.79
N TRP A 70 1.82 -6.20 4.13
CA TRP A 70 3.06 -6.72 3.55
C TRP A 70 3.69 -5.72 2.58
N LYS A 71 2.87 -5.11 1.71
CA LYS A 71 3.35 -4.10 0.77
C LYS A 71 3.85 -2.84 1.48
N LEU A 72 3.15 -2.37 2.50
CA LEU A 72 3.59 -1.22 3.30
C LEU A 72 4.91 -1.52 4.02
N ALA A 73 5.05 -2.72 4.58
CA ALA A 73 6.29 -3.15 5.22
C ALA A 73 7.46 -3.22 4.24
N ARG A 74 7.24 -3.74 3.03
CA ARG A 74 8.27 -3.80 1.98
C ARG A 74 8.69 -2.41 1.49
N ASP A 75 7.72 -1.52 1.27
CA ASP A 75 7.96 -0.21 0.63
C ASP A 75 8.41 0.86 1.64
N PHE A 76 8.05 0.73 2.93
CA PHE A 76 8.26 1.75 3.97
C PHE A 76 8.73 1.18 5.32
N GLY A 77 9.05 -0.10 5.37
CA GLY A 77 9.48 -0.75 6.61
C GLY A 77 10.98 -0.58 6.88
N THR A 78 11.31 -0.54 8.14
CA THR A 78 12.69 -0.61 8.64
C THR A 78 12.89 -1.93 9.36
N GLN A 79 13.95 -2.66 9.02
CA GLN A 79 14.30 -3.92 9.69
C GLN A 79 14.68 -3.64 11.15
N THR A 80 14.12 -4.44 12.06
CA THR A 80 14.43 -4.44 13.50
C THR A 80 14.72 -5.86 13.96
N ASP A 81 15.18 -6.03 15.19
CA ASP A 81 15.45 -7.35 15.78
C ASP A 81 14.19 -8.21 15.93
N GLU A 82 13.01 -7.57 16.06
CA GLU A 82 11.71 -8.25 16.20
C GLU A 82 10.95 -8.43 14.89
N GLY A 83 11.43 -7.88 13.77
CA GLY A 83 10.75 -7.91 12.47
C GLY A 83 10.84 -6.59 11.71
N ILE A 84 9.85 -6.32 10.85
CA ILE A 84 9.82 -5.12 10.01
C ILE A 84 8.86 -4.09 10.61
N LEU A 85 9.38 -2.96 11.07
CA LEU A 85 8.60 -1.85 11.60
C LEU A 85 8.20 -0.90 10.49
N ILE A 86 6.90 -0.67 10.29
CA ILE A 86 6.41 0.36 9.38
C ILE A 86 6.57 1.71 10.08
N ALA A 87 7.38 2.61 9.48
CA ALA A 87 7.92 3.80 10.15
C ALA A 87 6.91 4.90 10.50
N PHE A 88 5.67 4.84 9.97
CA PHE A 88 4.65 5.86 10.22
C PHE A 88 3.42 5.29 10.94
N PRO A 89 2.65 6.13 11.66
CA PRO A 89 1.46 5.68 12.36
C PRO A 89 0.38 5.23 11.36
N ILE A 90 -0.14 4.01 11.56
CA ILE A 90 -1.22 3.44 10.77
C ILE A 90 -2.42 3.24 11.68
N THR A 91 -3.45 4.08 11.53
CA THR A 91 -4.67 3.96 12.32
C THR A 91 -5.59 2.89 11.74
N ILE A 92 -6.48 2.34 12.57
CA ILE A 92 -7.52 1.41 12.09
C ILE A 92 -8.45 2.11 11.07
N THR A 93 -8.71 3.41 11.24
CA THR A 93 -9.48 4.20 10.28
C THR A 93 -8.78 4.26 8.92
N PHE A 94 -7.46 4.55 8.92
CA PHE A 94 -6.68 4.52 7.67
C PHE A 94 -6.75 3.15 6.98
N LEU A 95 -6.62 2.05 7.73
CA LEU A 95 -6.74 0.70 7.16
C LEU A 95 -8.15 0.40 6.65
N ALA A 96 -9.18 0.90 7.33
CA ALA A 96 -10.57 0.76 6.91
C ALA A 96 -10.81 1.46 5.55
N ASP A 97 -10.38 2.70 5.42
CA ASP A 97 -10.46 3.47 4.18
C ASP A 97 -9.63 2.82 3.06
N PHE A 98 -8.43 2.35 3.42
CA PHE A 98 -7.52 1.67 2.48
C PHE A 98 -8.07 0.34 1.95
N LEU A 99 -8.94 -0.33 2.72
CA LEU A 99 -9.60 -1.57 2.35
C LEU A 99 -11.00 -1.36 1.74
N GLY A 100 -11.56 -0.16 1.89
CA GLY A 100 -12.96 0.12 1.55
C GLY A 100 -13.94 -0.64 2.44
N THR A 101 -13.71 -0.68 3.77
CA THR A 101 -14.51 -1.45 4.73
C THR A 101 -14.78 -0.64 6.00
N PRO A 102 -15.85 -0.95 6.77
CA PRO A 102 -16.09 -0.32 8.06
C PRO A 102 -14.93 -0.50 9.05
N ARG A 103 -14.73 0.50 9.93
CA ARG A 103 -13.65 0.51 10.92
C ARG A 103 -13.66 -0.73 11.84
N GLU A 104 -14.85 -1.18 12.23
CA GLU A 104 -15.04 -2.36 13.07
C GLU A 104 -14.54 -3.63 12.37
N THR A 105 -14.81 -3.74 11.07
CA THR A 105 -14.29 -4.84 10.23
C THR A 105 -12.77 -4.79 10.14
N ALA A 106 -12.18 -3.62 9.85
CA ALA A 106 -10.72 -3.47 9.81
C ALA A 106 -10.08 -3.83 11.16
N SER A 107 -10.69 -3.39 12.27
CA SER A 107 -10.23 -3.74 13.63
C SER A 107 -10.21 -5.24 13.87
N ARG A 108 -11.31 -5.93 13.52
CA ARG A 108 -11.42 -7.39 13.64
C ARG A 108 -10.36 -8.11 12.78
N LEU A 109 -10.16 -7.65 11.54
CA LEU A 109 -9.16 -8.22 10.64
C LEU A 109 -7.73 -8.06 11.18
N CYS A 110 -7.39 -6.88 11.73
CA CYS A 110 -6.11 -6.66 12.38
C CYS A 110 -5.91 -7.60 13.58
N LYS A 111 -6.97 -7.84 14.37
CA LYS A 111 -6.91 -8.77 15.50
C LYS A 111 -6.66 -10.22 15.05
N ILE A 112 -7.23 -10.64 13.90
CA ILE A 112 -6.97 -11.96 13.31
C ILE A 112 -5.47 -12.08 12.98
N LEU A 113 -4.90 -11.13 12.22
CA LEU A 113 -3.49 -11.18 11.87
C LEU A 113 -2.54 -11.11 13.08
N SER A 114 -2.95 -10.39 14.14
CA SER A 114 -2.20 -10.33 15.39
C SER A 114 -2.25 -11.66 16.17
N ASN A 115 -3.41 -12.32 16.19
CA ASN A 115 -3.55 -13.62 16.84
C ASN A 115 -2.78 -14.73 16.12
N GLU A 116 -2.65 -14.63 14.79
CA GLU A 116 -1.80 -15.51 13.97
C GLU A 116 -0.29 -15.21 14.14
N GLY A 117 0.08 -14.23 14.98
CA GLY A 117 1.47 -13.87 15.21
C GLY A 117 2.15 -13.16 14.03
N LEU A 118 1.39 -12.73 13.03
CA LEU A 118 1.94 -12.12 11.82
C LEU A 118 2.31 -10.65 11.99
N ILE A 119 1.52 -9.92 12.81
CA ILE A 119 1.72 -8.51 13.07
C ILE A 119 1.52 -8.16 14.55
N ARG A 120 2.08 -7.02 14.97
CA ARG A 120 1.80 -6.39 16.26
C ARG A 120 1.52 -4.91 16.05
N ILE A 121 0.38 -4.43 16.56
CA ILE A 121 0.06 -3.00 16.56
C ILE A 121 0.63 -2.40 17.85
N GLN A 122 1.52 -1.43 17.72
CA GLN A 122 2.16 -0.76 18.84
C GLN A 122 1.29 0.37 19.42
N LYS A 123 1.59 0.83 20.64
CA LYS A 123 0.87 1.92 21.33
C LYS A 123 0.90 3.24 20.53
N ASN A 124 1.95 3.49 19.78
CA ASN A 124 2.13 4.65 18.90
C ASN A 124 1.44 4.49 17.53
N LYS A 125 0.60 3.47 17.36
CA LYS A 125 -0.13 3.14 16.13
C LYS A 125 0.76 2.67 14.97
N GLN A 126 2.02 2.36 15.22
CA GLN A 126 2.87 1.69 14.22
C GLN A 126 2.55 0.21 14.14
N ILE A 127 2.76 -0.39 12.98
CA ILE A 127 2.62 -1.83 12.78
C ILE A 127 4.00 -2.44 12.66
N LEU A 128 4.28 -3.41 13.53
CA LEU A 128 5.43 -4.29 13.45
C LEU A 128 4.99 -5.59 12.78
N VAL A 129 5.58 -5.92 11.65
CA VAL A 129 5.41 -7.21 10.98
C VAL A 129 6.40 -8.17 11.58
N LEU A 130 5.90 -9.13 12.35
CA LEU A 130 6.71 -10.11 13.08
C LEU A 130 7.23 -11.22 12.16
N ASP A 131 6.39 -11.65 11.22
CA ASP A 131 6.71 -12.67 10.23
C ASP A 131 6.29 -12.20 8.82
N ALA A 132 7.26 -11.71 8.06
CA ALA A 132 7.03 -11.20 6.71
C ALA A 132 6.77 -12.32 5.70
N GLU A 133 7.41 -13.48 5.87
CA GLU A 133 7.20 -14.64 5.01
C GLU A 133 5.83 -15.27 5.28
N GLY A 134 5.49 -15.50 6.55
CA GLY A 134 4.17 -15.97 6.97
C GLY A 134 3.06 -15.05 6.52
N LEU A 135 3.25 -13.72 6.59
CA LEU A 135 2.27 -12.73 6.08
C LEU A 135 2.12 -12.82 4.56
N SER A 136 3.23 -13.04 3.82
CA SER A 136 3.22 -13.28 2.37
C SER A 136 2.45 -14.55 2.01
N ASP A 137 2.71 -15.63 2.72
CA ASP A 137 2.05 -16.92 2.50
C ASP A 137 0.58 -16.86 2.86
N PHE A 138 0.23 -16.17 3.94
CA PHE A 138 -1.16 -16.01 4.38
C PHE A 138 -2.06 -15.42 3.28
N TYR A 139 -1.59 -14.44 2.52
CA TYR A 139 -2.42 -13.87 1.45
C TYR A 139 -2.31 -14.62 0.12
N LYS A 140 -1.25 -15.41 -0.10
CA LYS A 140 -1.05 -16.19 -1.33
C LYS A 140 -1.76 -17.55 -1.30
N LYS A 141 -1.87 -18.18 -0.11
CA LYS A 141 -2.55 -19.48 0.01
C LYS A 141 -3.97 -19.40 -0.52
N GLU A 142 -4.26 -20.11 -1.61
CA GLU A 142 -5.63 -20.42 -1.99
C GLU A 142 -6.22 -21.36 -0.93
N LYS A 143 -7.48 -21.14 -0.53
CA LYS A 143 -8.18 -22.19 0.23
C LYS A 143 -8.33 -23.37 -0.70
N GLU A 144 -7.69 -24.48 -0.36
CA GLU A 144 -8.10 -25.77 -0.89
C GLU A 144 -9.61 -25.93 -0.60
N LYS A 145 -10.37 -26.09 -1.67
CA LYS A 145 -11.82 -26.36 -1.63
C LYS A 145 -12.04 -27.79 -1.21
#